data_13ee565ff083b5ecef4a12eb22a4f547
#
_entry.id   13ee565ff083b5ecef4a12eb22a4f547
#
_cell.length_a   1.000
_cell.length_b   1.000
_cell.length_c   1.000
_cell.angle_alpha   90.00
_cell.angle_beta   90.00
_cell.angle_gamma   90.00
#
_symmetry.space_group_name_H-M   'P 1'
#
loop_
_entity.id
_entity.type
_entity.pdbx_description
1 polymer ?
#
loop_
_entity_poly.entity_id
_entity_poly.type
_entity_poly.pdbx_seq_one_letter_code
_entity_poly.pdbx_strand_id
1 'polypeptide(L)'
;ELMGPGIEKIRKDVFLACKTNKRDYRNSKIQLEDSLEKLRTDYFDLYQLHGMKTDEDFDRVSSEDGALKTLFEAKEQGIVKHIGFSCHSIRVANRLIDNYNFDSILFPVNWALMLKHNFGTELLDKCKRKNISVLALKCMANELWPDDNRGEFNKCWYKPLTDEKLIKLAIKYTLSKNVVSFLPPGNTKLFKKALEIVKNDLGQIDNSEIELLKKYSESTNAIGSSVEVFI
;
A
#
# COMPACT_ATOMS: atom_id res chain seq x y z
N GLU A 1 -13.41 16.45 -1.26
CA GLU A 1 -13.92 17.71 -1.83
C GLU A 1 -12.92 18.33 -2.83
N LEU A 2 -11.66 18.57 -2.46
CA LEU A 2 -10.67 19.23 -3.36
C LEU A 2 -10.35 18.42 -4.63
N MET A 3 -10.41 17.10 -4.57
CA MET A 3 -10.08 16.22 -5.71
C MET A 3 -11.27 16.00 -6.65
N GLY A 4 -12.50 16.06 -6.17
CA GLY A 4 -13.70 15.71 -6.92
C GLY A 4 -13.80 16.37 -8.30
N PRO A 5 -13.68 17.72 -8.39
CA PRO A 5 -13.77 18.41 -9.68
C PRO A 5 -12.68 18.00 -10.69
N GLY A 6 -11.51 17.56 -10.20
CA GLY A 6 -10.43 17.04 -11.04
C GLY A 6 -10.70 15.60 -11.49
N ILE A 7 -11.13 14.75 -10.57
CA ILE A 7 -11.45 13.35 -10.84
C ILE A 7 -12.59 13.23 -11.85
N GLU A 8 -13.67 14.00 -11.68
CA GLU A 8 -14.83 14.02 -12.58
C GLU A 8 -14.41 14.16 -14.05
N LYS A 9 -13.43 15.04 -14.33
CA LYS A 9 -12.94 15.32 -15.69
C LYS A 9 -12.13 14.17 -16.31
N ILE A 10 -11.43 13.39 -15.48
CA ILE A 10 -10.49 12.35 -15.94
C ILE A 10 -10.89 10.96 -15.43
N ARG A 11 -12.13 10.78 -14.94
CA ARG A 11 -12.55 9.56 -14.25
C ARG A 11 -12.31 8.29 -15.05
N LYS A 12 -12.48 8.35 -16.36
CA LYS A 12 -12.30 7.21 -17.26
C LYS A 12 -10.83 6.89 -17.59
N ASP A 13 -9.96 7.85 -17.36
CA ASP A 13 -8.53 7.76 -17.68
C ASP A 13 -7.67 7.33 -16.48
N VAL A 14 -8.28 7.18 -15.31
CA VAL A 14 -7.58 6.84 -14.07
C VAL A 14 -8.15 5.61 -13.38
N PHE A 15 -7.27 4.81 -12.77
CA PHE A 15 -7.65 3.77 -11.83
C PHE A 15 -7.84 4.42 -10.45
N LEU A 16 -9.08 4.54 -10.01
CA LEU A 16 -9.42 5.23 -8.76
C LEU A 16 -9.61 4.21 -7.63
N ALA A 17 -8.71 4.29 -6.64
CA ALA A 17 -8.78 3.47 -5.44
C ALA A 17 -9.18 4.31 -4.21
N CYS A 18 -10.10 3.79 -3.40
CA CYS A 18 -10.51 4.39 -2.14
C CYS A 18 -10.50 3.36 -1.01
N LYS A 19 -10.66 3.83 0.24
CA LYS A 19 -10.58 2.97 1.43
C LYS A 19 -11.60 3.39 2.48
N THR A 20 -12.06 2.40 3.28
CA THR A 20 -12.81 2.66 4.52
C THR A 20 -11.97 2.32 5.75
N ASN A 21 -11.97 3.22 6.74
CA ASN A 21 -11.43 2.95 8.07
C ASN A 21 -12.50 2.48 9.07
N LYS A 22 -13.74 2.34 8.61
CA LYS A 22 -14.83 1.81 9.42
C LYS A 22 -14.78 0.29 9.43
N ARG A 23 -15.17 -0.30 10.56
CA ARG A 23 -15.11 -1.75 10.77
C ARG A 23 -16.50 -2.40 10.77
N ASP A 24 -17.55 -1.63 10.87
CA ASP A 24 -18.94 -2.08 10.83
C ASP A 24 -19.61 -1.75 9.50
N TYR A 25 -20.67 -2.50 9.17
CA TYR A 25 -21.43 -2.39 7.93
C TYR A 25 -22.01 -1.00 7.71
N ARG A 26 -22.75 -0.49 8.73
CA ARG A 26 -23.48 0.78 8.60
C ARG A 26 -22.54 1.95 8.31
N ASN A 27 -21.49 2.11 9.11
CA ASN A 27 -20.58 3.24 8.96
C ASN A 27 -19.68 3.11 7.73
N SER A 28 -19.29 1.87 7.35
CA SER A 28 -18.51 1.66 6.13
C SER A 28 -19.31 1.95 4.85
N LYS A 29 -20.62 1.64 4.86
CA LYS A 29 -21.53 1.98 3.75
C LYS A 29 -21.71 3.49 3.61
N ILE A 30 -21.99 4.19 4.72
CA ILE A 30 -22.07 5.67 4.74
C ILE A 30 -20.76 6.29 4.21
N GLN A 31 -19.60 5.75 4.64
CA GLN A 31 -18.31 6.28 4.18
C GLN A 31 -18.06 6.01 2.69
N LEU A 32 -18.52 4.89 2.14
CA LEU A 32 -18.44 4.61 0.71
C LEU A 32 -19.27 5.63 -0.09
N GLU A 33 -20.53 5.83 0.30
CA GLU A 33 -21.46 6.77 -0.34
C GLU A 33 -20.91 8.21 -0.28
N ASP A 34 -20.46 8.67 0.87
CA ASP A 34 -19.82 9.98 1.08
C ASP A 34 -18.54 10.15 0.22
N SER A 35 -17.77 9.07 0.05
CA SER A 35 -16.57 9.09 -0.79
C SER A 35 -16.89 9.20 -2.28
N LEU A 36 -17.93 8.53 -2.75
CA LEU A 36 -18.42 8.63 -4.13
C LEU A 36 -18.90 10.06 -4.43
N GLU A 37 -19.72 10.64 -3.54
CA GLU A 37 -20.21 12.01 -3.67
C GLU A 37 -19.06 13.02 -3.69
N LYS A 38 -18.13 12.97 -2.73
CA LYS A 38 -16.99 13.90 -2.62
C LYS A 38 -16.04 13.82 -3.80
N LEU A 39 -15.85 12.62 -4.37
CA LEU A 39 -15.01 12.42 -5.55
C LEU A 39 -15.74 12.58 -6.87
N ARG A 40 -17.07 12.82 -6.83
CA ARG A 40 -17.93 13.02 -8.00
C ARG A 40 -17.83 11.88 -9.00
N THR A 41 -18.03 10.66 -8.50
CA THR A 41 -17.96 9.44 -9.31
C THR A 41 -19.00 8.44 -8.85
N ASP A 42 -19.48 7.60 -9.77
CA ASP A 42 -20.49 6.58 -9.52
C ASP A 42 -19.86 5.25 -9.07
N TYR A 43 -18.54 5.09 -9.26
CA TYR A 43 -17.85 3.85 -8.96
C TYR A 43 -16.39 4.03 -8.57
N PHE A 44 -15.85 3.06 -7.85
CA PHE A 44 -14.41 2.89 -7.65
C PHE A 44 -13.88 1.69 -8.43
N ASP A 45 -12.66 1.80 -8.95
CA ASP A 45 -11.98 0.63 -9.52
C ASP A 45 -11.52 -0.31 -8.40
N LEU A 46 -11.14 0.23 -7.23
CA LEU A 46 -10.75 -0.55 -6.06
C LEU A 46 -11.26 0.10 -4.78
N TYR A 47 -11.89 -0.70 -3.91
CA TYR A 47 -12.25 -0.28 -2.55
C TYR A 47 -11.66 -1.21 -1.52
N GLN A 48 -11.02 -0.66 -0.46
CA GLN A 48 -10.22 -1.44 0.46
C GLN A 48 -10.60 -1.19 1.93
N LEU A 49 -10.50 -2.23 2.77
CA LEU A 49 -10.37 -2.05 4.21
C LEU A 49 -9.05 -1.35 4.52
N HIS A 50 -9.09 -0.27 5.29
CA HIS A 50 -7.89 0.53 5.56
C HIS A 50 -7.21 0.08 6.85
N GLY A 51 -5.89 -0.19 6.78
CA GLY A 51 -5.04 -0.32 7.95
C GLY A 51 -5.44 -1.45 8.89
N MET A 52 -5.66 -2.64 8.37
CA MET A 52 -5.92 -3.83 9.17
C MET A 52 -4.66 -4.19 9.98
N LYS A 53 -4.77 -4.28 11.33
CA LYS A 53 -3.63 -4.40 12.21
C LYS A 53 -3.73 -5.55 13.21
N THR A 54 -4.89 -5.71 13.83
CA THR A 54 -5.10 -6.62 14.96
C THR A 54 -6.11 -7.72 14.64
N ASP A 55 -6.17 -8.74 15.50
CA ASP A 55 -7.20 -9.77 15.38
C ASP A 55 -8.59 -9.20 15.65
N GLU A 56 -8.71 -8.21 16.53
CA GLU A 56 -9.96 -7.50 16.78
C GLU A 56 -10.46 -6.77 15.52
N ASP A 57 -9.54 -6.16 14.74
CA ASP A 57 -9.87 -5.60 13.43
C ASP A 57 -10.48 -6.67 12.52
N PHE A 58 -9.82 -7.86 12.45
CA PHE A 58 -10.30 -8.98 11.64
C PHE A 58 -11.68 -9.45 12.13
N ASP A 59 -11.83 -9.72 13.41
CA ASP A 59 -13.06 -10.26 14.00
C ASP A 59 -14.21 -9.26 13.79
N ARG A 60 -13.95 -7.96 13.93
CA ARG A 60 -14.98 -6.92 13.74
C ARG A 60 -15.40 -6.76 12.29
N VAL A 61 -14.49 -6.75 11.32
CA VAL A 61 -14.88 -6.63 9.90
C VAL A 61 -15.56 -7.90 9.38
N SER A 62 -15.26 -9.05 9.99
CA SER A 62 -15.79 -10.37 9.62
C SER A 62 -17.12 -10.72 10.30
N SER A 63 -17.56 -9.92 11.28
CA SER A 63 -18.83 -10.16 11.96
C SER A 63 -20.03 -9.98 11.02
N GLU A 64 -21.20 -10.46 11.37
CA GLU A 64 -22.43 -10.38 10.58
C GLU A 64 -22.77 -8.95 10.13
N ASP A 65 -22.51 -7.97 11.01
CA ASP A 65 -22.63 -6.54 10.74
C ASP A 65 -21.27 -5.86 10.44
N GLY A 66 -20.30 -6.61 9.96
CA GLY A 66 -18.95 -6.14 9.67
C GLY A 66 -18.81 -5.44 8.33
N ALA A 67 -17.74 -4.67 8.17
CA ALA A 67 -17.47 -3.88 6.96
C ALA A 67 -17.21 -4.72 5.70
N LEU A 68 -16.86 -6.01 5.82
CA LEU A 68 -16.74 -6.90 4.67
C LEU A 68 -18.03 -7.01 3.89
N LYS A 69 -19.18 -7.00 4.57
CA LYS A 69 -20.50 -6.99 3.93
C LYS A 69 -20.64 -5.80 2.97
N THR A 70 -20.21 -4.61 3.37
CA THR A 70 -20.23 -3.43 2.49
C THR A 70 -19.39 -3.64 1.24
N LEU A 71 -18.17 -4.21 1.37
CA LEU A 71 -17.28 -4.43 0.22
C LEU A 71 -17.90 -5.43 -0.77
N PHE A 72 -18.44 -6.54 -0.26
CA PHE A 72 -19.04 -7.58 -1.12
C PHE A 72 -20.31 -7.08 -1.82
N GLU A 73 -21.22 -6.43 -1.10
CA GLU A 73 -22.43 -5.85 -1.68
C GLU A 73 -22.11 -4.79 -2.74
N ALA A 74 -21.16 -3.89 -2.45
CA ALA A 74 -20.74 -2.87 -3.41
C ALA A 74 -20.11 -3.46 -4.68
N LYS A 75 -19.37 -4.58 -4.56
CA LYS A 75 -18.83 -5.31 -5.72
C LYS A 75 -19.93 -5.99 -6.51
N GLU A 76 -20.88 -6.62 -5.87
CA GLU A 76 -22.02 -7.26 -6.51
C GLU A 76 -22.91 -6.26 -7.26
N GLN A 77 -23.09 -5.06 -6.68
CA GLN A 77 -23.84 -3.96 -7.29
C GLN A 77 -23.08 -3.22 -8.40
N GLY A 78 -21.79 -3.53 -8.61
CA GLY A 78 -20.93 -2.87 -9.60
C GLY A 78 -20.47 -1.46 -9.21
N ILE A 79 -20.77 -1.01 -7.99
CA ILE A 79 -20.28 0.27 -7.42
C ILE A 79 -18.76 0.21 -7.20
N VAL A 80 -18.23 -0.99 -6.96
CA VAL A 80 -16.82 -1.26 -6.81
C VAL A 80 -16.44 -2.42 -7.72
N LYS A 81 -15.41 -2.25 -8.56
CA LYS A 81 -14.97 -3.31 -9.48
C LYS A 81 -14.10 -4.36 -8.77
N HIS A 82 -13.21 -3.91 -7.91
CA HIS A 82 -12.28 -4.76 -7.17
C HIS A 82 -12.31 -4.41 -5.68
N ILE A 83 -12.13 -5.42 -4.84
CA ILE A 83 -12.05 -5.25 -3.39
C ILE A 83 -10.69 -5.67 -2.86
N GLY A 84 -10.26 -5.08 -1.76
CA GLY A 84 -8.98 -5.38 -1.16
C GLY A 84 -8.88 -4.91 0.28
N PHE A 85 -7.67 -4.91 0.79
CA PHE A 85 -7.39 -4.38 2.12
C PHE A 85 -5.96 -3.83 2.18
N SER A 86 -5.71 -2.89 3.09
CA SER A 86 -4.37 -2.47 3.47
C SER A 86 -4.01 -3.03 4.83
N CYS A 87 -2.81 -3.57 4.95
CA CYS A 87 -2.37 -4.28 6.14
C CYS A 87 -0.87 -4.11 6.37
N HIS A 88 -0.46 -4.07 7.64
CA HIS A 88 0.95 -4.05 8.02
C HIS A 88 1.33 -5.31 8.82
N SER A 89 0.35 -6.09 9.27
CA SER A 89 0.52 -7.33 10.01
C SER A 89 0.47 -8.54 9.07
N ILE A 90 1.55 -9.32 9.00
CA ILE A 90 1.58 -10.57 8.21
C ILE A 90 0.51 -11.55 8.72
N ARG A 91 0.31 -11.62 10.03
CA ARG A 91 -0.67 -12.50 10.66
C ARG A 91 -2.10 -12.17 10.24
N VAL A 92 -2.48 -10.90 10.35
CA VAL A 92 -3.82 -10.44 9.95
C VAL A 92 -4.02 -10.53 8.44
N ALA A 93 -3.00 -10.21 7.65
CA ALA A 93 -3.04 -10.40 6.19
C ALA A 93 -3.31 -11.87 5.82
N ASN A 94 -2.61 -12.81 6.45
CA ASN A 94 -2.84 -14.23 6.23
C ASN A 94 -4.26 -14.65 6.61
N ARG A 95 -4.80 -14.20 7.76
CA ARG A 95 -6.18 -14.50 8.15
C ARG A 95 -7.19 -14.01 7.12
N LEU A 96 -7.03 -12.77 6.61
CA LEU A 96 -7.91 -12.21 5.58
C LEU A 96 -7.85 -13.00 4.27
N ILE A 97 -6.64 -13.30 3.78
CA ILE A 97 -6.41 -14.03 2.53
C ILE A 97 -6.92 -15.50 2.61
N ASP A 98 -6.86 -16.11 3.79
CA ASP A 98 -7.31 -17.49 3.95
C ASP A 98 -8.83 -17.63 4.01
N ASN A 99 -9.51 -16.61 4.52
CA ASN A 99 -10.94 -16.66 4.74
C ASN A 99 -11.78 -15.96 3.66
N TYR A 100 -11.17 -15.07 2.86
CA TYR A 100 -11.92 -14.25 1.90
C TYR A 100 -11.19 -14.11 0.56
N ASN A 101 -11.96 -13.98 -0.51
CA ASN A 101 -11.44 -13.74 -1.86
C ASN A 101 -11.28 -12.24 -2.12
N PHE A 102 -10.09 -11.72 -1.91
CA PHE A 102 -9.72 -10.35 -2.26
C PHE A 102 -9.00 -10.29 -3.61
N ASP A 103 -9.21 -9.20 -4.33
CA ASP A 103 -8.50 -8.92 -5.58
C ASP A 103 -7.11 -8.31 -5.33
N SER A 104 -6.94 -7.60 -4.19
CA SER A 104 -5.67 -6.94 -3.89
C SER A 104 -5.36 -6.79 -2.41
N ILE A 105 -4.06 -6.66 -2.13
CA ILE A 105 -3.51 -6.22 -0.84
C ILE A 105 -2.61 -5.00 -1.05
N LEU A 106 -2.75 -3.99 -0.20
CA LEU A 106 -1.81 -2.87 -0.08
C LEU A 106 -0.92 -3.13 1.15
N PHE A 107 0.35 -3.49 0.90
CA PHE A 107 1.27 -4.03 1.90
C PHE A 107 2.66 -3.41 1.82
N PRO A 108 3.40 -3.27 2.94
CA PRO A 108 4.78 -2.80 2.91
C PRO A 108 5.71 -3.77 2.16
N VAL A 109 6.27 -3.30 1.05
CA VAL A 109 7.33 -4.00 0.30
C VAL A 109 8.54 -3.08 0.31
N ASN A 110 9.26 -3.09 1.43
CA ASN A 110 10.40 -2.25 1.68
C ASN A 110 11.69 -3.05 1.58
N TRP A 111 12.62 -2.55 0.78
CA TRP A 111 13.90 -3.19 0.49
C TRP A 111 14.71 -3.55 1.75
N ALA A 112 14.77 -2.65 2.72
CA ALA A 112 15.56 -2.86 3.93
C ALA A 112 14.93 -3.90 4.86
N LEU A 113 13.60 -3.87 5.04
CA LEU A 113 12.89 -4.88 5.84
C LEU A 113 13.00 -6.27 5.23
N MET A 114 12.89 -6.36 3.91
CA MET A 114 12.98 -7.64 3.22
C MET A 114 14.39 -8.19 3.26
N LEU A 115 15.41 -7.37 3.00
CA LEU A 115 16.81 -7.80 2.99
C LEU A 115 17.34 -8.15 4.38
N LYS A 116 16.94 -7.40 5.43
CA LYS A 116 17.38 -7.66 6.80
C LYS A 116 16.59 -8.76 7.51
N HIS A 117 15.26 -8.78 7.30
CA HIS A 117 14.36 -9.54 8.16
C HIS A 117 13.50 -10.53 7.37
N ASN A 118 13.71 -10.66 6.07
CA ASN A 118 12.87 -11.48 5.17
C ASN A 118 11.36 -11.15 5.31
N PHE A 119 11.05 -9.88 5.65
CA PHE A 119 9.69 -9.44 5.99
C PHE A 119 8.74 -9.57 4.81
N GLY A 120 7.68 -10.33 4.97
CA GLY A 120 6.59 -10.45 4.02
C GLY A 120 6.85 -11.34 2.80
N THR A 121 8.03 -11.95 2.64
CA THR A 121 8.35 -12.78 1.46
C THR A 121 7.33 -13.89 1.26
N GLU A 122 7.03 -14.69 2.30
CA GLU A 122 6.06 -15.78 2.22
C GLU A 122 4.64 -15.29 1.92
N LEU A 123 4.27 -14.10 2.44
CA LEU A 123 2.99 -13.47 2.15
C LEU A 123 2.88 -13.08 0.67
N LEU A 124 3.95 -12.50 0.10
CA LEU A 124 3.99 -12.17 -1.33
C LEU A 124 3.87 -13.41 -2.21
N ASP A 125 4.55 -14.50 -1.86
CA ASP A 125 4.43 -15.78 -2.55
C ASP A 125 3.02 -16.37 -2.45
N LYS A 126 2.38 -16.21 -1.30
CA LYS A 126 0.98 -16.62 -1.09
C LYS A 126 0.04 -15.78 -1.95
N CYS A 127 0.22 -14.47 -2.00
CA CYS A 127 -0.56 -13.58 -2.87
C CYS A 127 -0.44 -14.01 -4.34
N LYS A 128 0.79 -14.31 -4.80
CA LYS A 128 1.04 -14.81 -6.16
C LYS A 128 0.28 -16.11 -6.43
N ARG A 129 0.36 -17.10 -5.54
CA ARG A 129 -0.35 -18.39 -5.70
C ARG A 129 -1.88 -18.23 -5.72
N LYS A 130 -2.40 -17.26 -4.96
CA LYS A 130 -3.85 -16.96 -4.88
C LYS A 130 -4.33 -15.92 -5.89
N ASN A 131 -3.46 -15.46 -6.79
CA ASN A 131 -3.76 -14.43 -7.79
C ASN A 131 -4.26 -13.11 -7.15
N ILE A 132 -3.69 -12.71 -6.02
CA ILE A 132 -3.98 -11.48 -5.32
C ILE A 132 -2.94 -10.43 -5.73
N SER A 133 -3.39 -9.31 -6.28
CA SER A 133 -2.52 -8.22 -6.70
C SER A 133 -1.90 -7.49 -5.51
N VAL A 134 -0.58 -7.30 -5.51
CA VAL A 134 0.12 -6.57 -4.45
C VAL A 134 0.40 -5.14 -4.87
N LEU A 135 -0.12 -4.18 -4.09
CA LEU A 135 0.21 -2.77 -4.18
C LEU A 135 1.26 -2.48 -3.10
N ALA A 136 2.44 -2.05 -3.50
CA ALA A 136 3.57 -1.90 -2.59
C ALA A 136 3.58 -0.56 -1.87
N LEU A 137 3.54 -0.58 -0.54
CA LEU A 137 3.81 0.57 0.32
C LEU A 137 5.29 0.64 0.66
N LYS A 138 5.75 1.85 0.97
CA LYS A 138 7.06 2.12 1.61
C LYS A 138 8.28 1.72 0.78
N CYS A 139 8.14 1.58 -0.54
CA CYS A 139 9.25 1.33 -1.46
C CYS A 139 10.43 2.29 -1.23
N MET A 140 10.15 3.58 -1.08
CA MET A 140 11.15 4.65 -0.89
C MET A 140 11.35 5.03 0.58
N ALA A 141 10.91 4.23 1.53
CA ALA A 141 11.16 4.49 2.94
C ALA A 141 12.60 4.11 3.32
N ASN A 142 13.28 5.00 4.04
CA ASN A 142 14.61 4.77 4.57
C ASN A 142 14.56 4.32 6.02
N GLU A 143 14.08 5.19 6.90
CA GLU A 143 14.04 4.98 8.36
C GLU A 143 12.85 5.71 8.99
N LEU A 144 12.60 5.47 10.28
CA LEU A 144 11.68 6.29 11.05
C LEU A 144 12.28 7.68 11.28
N TRP A 145 11.40 8.67 11.46
CA TRP A 145 11.85 9.97 11.88
C TRP A 145 12.43 9.90 13.30
N PRO A 146 13.64 10.42 13.52
CA PRO A 146 14.23 10.44 14.87
C PRO A 146 13.52 11.43 15.81
N ASP A 147 12.82 12.41 15.23
CA ASP A 147 12.05 13.45 15.89
C ASP A 147 10.92 13.94 14.99
N ASP A 148 10.16 14.93 15.45
CA ASP A 148 9.04 15.49 14.68
C ASP A 148 9.46 16.54 13.62
N ASN A 149 10.75 16.89 13.55
CA ASN A 149 11.24 17.84 12.56
C ASN A 149 11.43 17.17 11.19
N ARG A 150 10.42 17.20 10.38
CA ARG A 150 10.36 16.56 9.04
C ARG A 150 10.74 17.49 7.90
N GLY A 151 10.97 18.79 8.16
CA GLY A 151 11.34 19.78 7.17
C GLY A 151 10.39 19.78 5.95
N GLU A 152 10.95 19.73 4.74
CA GLU A 152 10.19 19.69 3.50
C GLU A 152 9.39 18.36 3.29
N PHE A 153 9.65 17.34 4.08
CA PHE A 153 8.99 16.04 4.03
C PHE A 153 7.86 15.89 5.07
N ASN A 154 7.26 16.99 5.52
CA ASN A 154 6.25 17.02 6.58
C ASN A 154 5.02 16.13 6.33
N LYS A 155 4.75 15.77 5.07
CA LYS A 155 3.69 14.83 4.69
C LYS A 155 4.13 13.37 4.64
N CYS A 156 5.42 13.08 4.90
CA CYS A 156 5.93 11.72 4.90
C CYS A 156 5.91 11.14 6.32
N TRP A 157 5.26 9.99 6.51
CA TRP A 157 5.18 9.28 7.78
C TRP A 157 6.52 8.68 8.24
N TYR A 158 7.45 8.53 7.32
CA TYR A 158 8.80 8.01 7.50
C TYR A 158 9.79 8.92 6.79
N LYS A 159 11.05 8.87 7.18
CA LYS A 159 12.12 9.57 6.47
C LYS A 159 12.34 8.89 5.11
N PRO A 160 12.12 9.59 4.01
CA PRO A 160 12.24 8.99 2.69
C PRO A 160 13.71 8.90 2.24
N LEU A 161 13.97 8.02 1.28
CA LEU A 161 15.18 8.08 0.48
C LEU A 161 15.20 9.39 -0.33
N THR A 162 16.37 10.03 -0.39
CA THR A 162 16.60 11.26 -1.16
C THR A 162 17.72 11.09 -2.20
N ASP A 163 18.65 10.16 -1.98
CA ASP A 163 19.67 9.80 -2.95
C ASP A 163 19.05 9.09 -4.15
N GLU A 164 19.31 9.60 -5.35
CA GLU A 164 18.69 9.13 -6.58
C GLU A 164 19.06 7.69 -6.95
N LYS A 165 20.33 7.34 -6.71
CA LYS A 165 20.81 5.98 -6.98
C LYS A 165 20.10 4.99 -6.06
N LEU A 166 19.97 5.32 -4.79
CA LEU A 166 19.27 4.49 -3.81
C LEU A 166 17.77 4.38 -4.10
N ILE A 167 17.14 5.49 -4.51
CA ILE A 167 15.73 5.48 -4.95
C ILE A 167 15.55 4.54 -6.13
N LYS A 168 16.42 4.63 -7.16
CA LYS A 168 16.36 3.74 -8.34
C LYS A 168 16.49 2.27 -7.93
N LEU A 169 17.47 1.94 -7.11
CA LEU A 169 17.69 0.58 -6.61
C LEU A 169 16.50 0.05 -5.81
N ALA A 170 15.96 0.87 -4.89
CA ALA A 170 14.80 0.51 -4.08
C ALA A 170 13.54 0.24 -4.93
N ILE A 171 13.32 1.05 -5.99
CA ILE A 171 12.22 0.86 -6.94
C ILE A 171 12.44 -0.44 -7.75
N LYS A 172 13.64 -0.67 -8.31
CA LYS A 172 13.97 -1.90 -9.02
C LYS A 172 13.73 -3.13 -8.15
N TYR A 173 14.22 -3.09 -6.91
CA TYR A 173 14.04 -4.17 -5.94
C TYR A 173 12.56 -4.44 -5.64
N THR A 174 11.79 -3.39 -5.36
CA THR A 174 10.35 -3.52 -5.08
C THR A 174 9.61 -4.13 -6.27
N LEU A 175 9.86 -3.63 -7.48
CA LEU A 175 9.20 -4.11 -8.70
C LEU A 175 9.61 -5.56 -9.06
N SER A 176 10.79 -6.03 -8.61
CA SER A 176 11.19 -7.43 -8.77
C SER A 176 10.39 -8.41 -7.91
N LYS A 177 9.57 -7.93 -6.95
CA LYS A 177 8.81 -8.75 -5.97
C LYS A 177 7.37 -9.08 -6.41
N ASN A 178 7.11 -9.13 -7.71
CA ASN A 178 5.78 -9.45 -8.23
C ASN A 178 4.68 -8.53 -7.70
N VAL A 179 4.97 -7.23 -7.65
CA VAL A 179 3.98 -6.20 -7.31
C VAL A 179 3.43 -5.55 -8.58
N VAL A 180 2.17 -5.14 -8.57
CA VAL A 180 1.54 -4.48 -9.72
C VAL A 180 1.77 -2.98 -9.75
N SER A 181 2.07 -2.39 -8.59
CA SER A 181 2.34 -0.96 -8.45
C SER A 181 3.03 -0.69 -7.11
N PHE A 182 3.71 0.44 -7.01
CA PHE A 182 4.18 0.99 -5.73
C PHE A 182 3.68 2.41 -5.51
N LEU A 183 3.52 2.78 -4.24
CA LEU A 183 3.08 4.12 -3.84
C LEU A 183 4.31 4.93 -3.39
N PRO A 184 4.65 6.01 -4.11
CA PRO A 184 5.68 6.95 -3.67
C PRO A 184 5.30 7.66 -2.36
N PRO A 185 6.29 8.28 -1.66
CA PRO A 185 6.00 9.07 -0.47
C PRO A 185 5.12 10.28 -0.77
N GLY A 186 4.42 10.81 0.26
CA GLY A 186 3.52 11.95 0.18
C GLY A 186 4.22 13.30 -0.07
N ASN A 187 5.26 13.32 -0.91
CA ASN A 187 6.01 14.51 -1.30
C ASN A 187 6.06 14.63 -2.82
N THR A 188 5.62 15.76 -3.37
CA THR A 188 5.49 15.95 -4.82
C THR A 188 6.81 15.87 -5.57
N LYS A 189 7.92 16.34 -4.98
CA LYS A 189 9.24 16.26 -5.60
C LYS A 189 9.69 14.79 -5.74
N LEU A 190 9.54 14.02 -4.65
CA LEU A 190 9.88 12.59 -4.65
C LEU A 190 8.95 11.76 -5.56
N PHE A 191 7.67 12.11 -5.62
CA PHE A 191 6.74 11.50 -6.56
C PHE A 191 7.17 11.71 -8.00
N LYS A 192 7.49 12.96 -8.39
CA LYS A 192 7.98 13.28 -9.74
C LYS A 192 9.29 12.55 -10.06
N LYS A 193 10.21 12.52 -9.10
CA LYS A 193 11.50 11.79 -9.25
C LYS A 193 11.27 10.29 -9.45
N ALA A 194 10.40 9.67 -8.67
CA ALA A 194 10.05 8.26 -8.85
C ALA A 194 9.45 7.98 -10.23
N LEU A 195 8.55 8.85 -10.70
CA LEU A 195 7.94 8.74 -12.02
C LEU A 195 8.98 8.89 -13.15
N GLU A 196 9.89 9.83 -13.04
CA GLU A 196 11.00 10.04 -13.98
C GLU A 196 11.91 8.82 -14.05
N ILE A 197 12.32 8.27 -12.91
CA ILE A 197 13.15 7.06 -12.83
C ILE A 197 12.45 5.89 -13.54
N VAL A 198 11.15 5.70 -13.32
CA VAL A 198 10.41 4.58 -13.94
C VAL A 198 10.26 4.78 -15.45
N LYS A 199 10.08 6.02 -15.93
CA LYS A 199 9.94 6.32 -17.35
C LYS A 199 11.24 6.16 -18.15
N ASN A 200 12.39 6.35 -17.52
CA ASN A 200 13.71 6.36 -18.16
C ASN A 200 14.39 4.97 -18.13
N ASP A 201 13.70 3.94 -18.57
CA ASP A 201 14.21 2.56 -18.62
C ASP A 201 14.85 2.09 -17.31
N LEU A 202 14.01 1.67 -16.40
CA LEU A 202 14.44 1.25 -15.08
C LEU A 202 15.33 0.00 -15.11
N GLY A 203 15.14 -0.90 -16.07
CA GLY A 203 15.79 -2.20 -16.15
C GLY A 203 15.41 -3.14 -15.00
N GLN A 204 15.89 -4.37 -15.07
CA GLN A 204 15.77 -5.33 -13.96
C GLN A 204 16.89 -5.11 -12.94
N ILE A 205 16.65 -5.44 -11.68
CA ILE A 205 17.69 -5.42 -10.65
C ILE A 205 18.59 -6.65 -10.82
N ASP A 206 19.91 -6.45 -10.75
CA ASP A 206 20.89 -7.53 -10.76
C ASP A 206 21.43 -7.87 -9.37
N ASN A 207 22.22 -8.95 -9.26
CA ASN A 207 22.76 -9.42 -7.99
C ASN A 207 23.73 -8.39 -7.35
N SER A 208 24.49 -7.66 -8.14
CA SER A 208 25.42 -6.65 -7.61
C SER A 208 24.68 -5.46 -7.02
N GLU A 209 23.58 -5.05 -7.63
CA GLU A 209 22.66 -4.03 -7.12
C GLU A 209 21.94 -4.48 -5.84
N ILE A 210 21.57 -5.77 -5.75
CA ILE A 210 20.98 -6.35 -4.53
C ILE A 210 22.00 -6.34 -3.39
N GLU A 211 23.23 -6.77 -3.63
CA GLU A 211 24.29 -6.74 -2.61
C GLU A 211 24.62 -5.31 -2.16
N LEU A 212 24.56 -4.35 -3.07
CA LEU A 212 24.71 -2.94 -2.72
C LEU A 212 23.59 -2.46 -1.80
N LEU A 213 22.32 -2.76 -2.12
CA LEU A 213 21.17 -2.46 -1.26
C LEU A 213 21.29 -3.13 0.11
N LYS A 214 21.77 -4.36 0.14
CA LYS A 214 21.97 -5.11 1.40
C LYS A 214 22.98 -4.39 2.30
N LYS A 215 24.13 -3.96 1.76
CA LYS A 215 25.11 -3.15 2.51
C LYS A 215 24.49 -1.86 3.04
N TYR A 216 23.70 -1.15 2.25
CA TYR A 216 22.97 0.02 2.73
C TYR A 216 21.97 -0.34 3.82
N SER A 217 21.28 -1.46 3.71
CA SER A 217 20.34 -1.90 4.75
C SER A 217 21.01 -2.14 6.09
N GLU A 218 22.25 -2.62 6.12
CA GLU A 218 23.03 -2.88 7.33
C GLU A 218 23.42 -1.58 8.05
N SER A 219 23.74 -0.52 7.30
CA SER A 219 24.18 0.77 7.84
C SER A 219 23.00 1.69 8.24
N THR A 220 21.79 1.44 7.78
CA THR A 220 20.62 2.22 8.15
C THR A 220 19.99 1.66 9.43
N ASN A 221 19.56 2.54 10.33
CA ASN A 221 18.58 2.19 11.38
C ASN A 221 17.23 1.93 10.70
N ALA A 222 17.27 1.08 9.67
CA ALA A 222 16.13 0.77 8.83
C ALA A 222 14.97 0.37 9.72
N ILE A 223 14.03 1.28 9.76
CA ILE A 223 12.65 1.06 10.15
C ILE A 223 12.51 -0.10 11.13
N GLY A 224 12.88 0.21 12.39
CA GLY A 224 12.62 -0.59 13.57
C GLY A 224 13.24 -1.98 13.61
N SER A 225 14.02 -2.23 14.64
CA SER A 225 14.38 -3.59 15.10
C SER A 225 13.14 -4.43 15.51
N SER A 226 11.96 -3.84 15.53
CA SER A 226 10.67 -4.52 15.68
C SER A 226 9.80 -4.27 14.45
N VAL A 227 9.36 -5.34 13.82
CA VAL A 227 8.32 -5.36 12.79
C VAL A 227 7.04 -4.65 13.26
N GLU A 228 6.87 -4.48 14.56
CA GLU A 228 5.77 -3.80 15.24
C GLU A 228 5.73 -2.29 15.03
N VAL A 229 6.81 -1.64 14.65
CA VAL A 229 6.88 -0.17 14.48
C VAL A 229 6.19 0.32 13.21
N PHE A 230 5.73 -0.57 12.34
CA PHE A 230 4.89 -0.24 11.19
C PHE A 230 3.39 -0.44 11.43
N ILE A 231 3.02 -0.74 12.65
CA ILE A 231 1.64 -0.96 13.08
C ILE A 231 0.97 0.36 13.48
#